data_bb2622cbbfd31b83080f9444761181ba
#
_entry.id   bb2622cbbfd31b83080f9444761181ba
#
_cell.length_a   1.000
_cell.length_b   1.000
_cell.length_c   1.000
_cell.angle_alpha   90.00
_cell.angle_beta   90.00
_cell.angle_gamma   90.00
#
_symmetry.space_group_name_H-M   'P 1'
#
loop_
_entity.id
_entity.type
_entity.pdbx_description
1 polymer ?
#
loop_
_entity_poly.entity_id
_entity_poly.type
_entity_poly.pdbx_seq_one_letter_code
_entity_poly.pdbx_strand_id
1 'polypeptide(L)'
;MKRTRTFCLVLLTGGLMLSQGASRAGSKNPATVTFTKDVAPILYQHCVECHRPTGVAPMSLLEYKDARPWARSIKEKVVDRSMPPWFADRKHGEFSNDPSLSSSAINTIAAWVDAGAPKGDDRDMPPTPKFTEGWVIGTPDLVLSMKEEYSVPADGVVPYLYFTIPTNFTEDKWVQAVEIKPGDRRVVHHVIAFLEDDHHNRIGGLGGITPNKTAIISPPGSARLVKAGTNIVLQMHYTTVGEATKDRTSIGLIFAKERPKVILRGGNALNARFVIPAGDPNYEVRSTTTFKEDAYLYSMMPHMHVRGKDFTYTAIYPDGRSEVVLYVPKYNFDWQLDYELKKPLFVPKGTRLDCVAHFDNSTGNRFNPDPAKDVRWGDQTWEEMMIGWYTTITYLDPTLKPDTAARR
;
A
#
# COMPACT_ATOMS: atom_id res chain seq x y z
N MET A 1 -8.15 -6.19 -97.35
CA MET A 1 -7.15 -6.24 -98.50
C MET A 1 -5.85 -5.68 -98.01
N LYS A 2 -4.79 -6.41 -98.43
CA LYS A 2 -3.38 -6.07 -98.42
C LYS A 2 -2.59 -6.13 -97.11
N ARG A 3 -1.79 -7.18 -97.00
CA ARG A 3 -0.63 -7.49 -96.20
C ARG A 3 0.52 -6.52 -96.45
N THR A 4 1.27 -6.17 -95.43
CA THR A 4 2.73 -5.97 -95.65
C THR A 4 3.47 -6.41 -94.38
N ARG A 5 4.39 -7.37 -94.56
CA ARG A 5 5.35 -7.85 -93.58
C ARG A 5 6.60 -6.97 -93.70
N THR A 6 7.18 -6.62 -92.56
CA THR A 6 8.56 -6.12 -92.58
C THR A 6 9.33 -6.83 -91.46
N PHE A 7 10.41 -7.43 -91.86
CA PHE A 7 11.46 -8.04 -91.08
C PHE A 7 12.35 -6.97 -90.48
N CYS A 8 12.75 -7.12 -89.26
CA CYS A 8 13.94 -6.44 -88.74
C CYS A 8 14.62 -7.26 -87.64
N LEU A 9 15.76 -7.57 -87.96
CA LEU A 9 17.06 -7.88 -87.39
C LEU A 9 17.22 -7.96 -85.88
N VAL A 10 17.66 -9.10 -85.43
CA VAL A 10 18.09 -9.39 -84.02
C VAL A 10 19.53 -8.90 -83.88
N LEU A 11 19.78 -8.00 -82.94
CA LEU A 11 21.13 -7.69 -82.45
C LEU A 11 21.23 -8.22 -81.03
N LEU A 12 22.03 -9.27 -80.83
CA LEU A 12 22.44 -9.78 -79.50
C LEU A 12 23.56 -8.85 -78.99
N THR A 13 23.23 -8.15 -77.89
CA THR A 13 24.27 -7.54 -77.03
C THR A 13 24.26 -8.27 -75.68
N GLY A 14 25.37 -8.96 -75.42
CA GLY A 14 25.67 -9.64 -74.19
C GLY A 14 25.81 -8.63 -73.03
N GLY A 15 24.85 -8.66 -72.07
CA GLY A 15 24.92 -7.92 -70.85
C GLY A 15 25.47 -8.80 -69.75
N LEU A 16 26.61 -8.41 -69.21
CA LEU A 16 27.29 -9.00 -68.05
C LEU A 16 26.45 -8.74 -66.81
N MET A 17 25.77 -9.75 -66.26
CA MET A 17 25.06 -9.66 -65.01
C MET A 17 26.08 -9.68 -63.86
N LEU A 18 26.35 -8.50 -63.27
CA LEU A 18 26.95 -8.33 -61.95
C LEU A 18 25.92 -8.70 -60.91
N SER A 19 26.03 -9.90 -60.33
CA SER A 19 25.26 -10.28 -59.14
C SER A 19 25.72 -9.44 -57.95
N GLN A 20 24.99 -8.39 -57.63
CA GLN A 20 25.11 -7.73 -56.33
C GLN A 20 24.56 -8.67 -55.25
N GLY A 21 25.45 -9.29 -54.51
CA GLY A 21 25.14 -10.00 -53.28
C GLY A 21 24.54 -9.02 -52.26
N ALA A 22 23.23 -8.99 -52.16
CA ALA A 22 22.56 -8.30 -51.06
C ALA A 22 22.94 -9.00 -49.75
N SER A 23 23.90 -8.42 -49.02
CA SER A 23 24.12 -8.74 -47.61
C SER A 23 22.81 -8.54 -46.86
N ARG A 24 22.10 -9.62 -46.57
CA ARG A 24 21.03 -9.61 -45.58
C ARG A 24 21.69 -9.27 -44.25
N ALA A 25 21.60 -7.99 -43.87
CA ALA A 25 21.79 -7.59 -42.48
C ALA A 25 20.86 -8.45 -41.66
N GLY A 26 21.43 -9.36 -40.87
CA GLY A 26 20.70 -10.22 -39.97
C GLY A 26 19.91 -9.34 -39.02
N SER A 27 18.60 -9.29 -39.21
CA SER A 27 17.67 -8.78 -38.20
C SER A 27 17.96 -9.56 -36.93
N LYS A 28 18.64 -8.93 -35.96
CA LYS A 28 18.70 -9.48 -34.60
C LYS A 28 17.25 -9.56 -34.14
N ASN A 29 16.68 -10.76 -34.10
CA ASN A 29 15.43 -10.98 -33.40
C ASN A 29 15.54 -10.31 -32.02
N PRO A 30 14.60 -9.46 -31.63
CA PRO A 30 14.62 -8.88 -30.28
C PRO A 30 14.76 -10.06 -29.32
N ALA A 31 15.74 -9.97 -28.40
CA ALA A 31 15.99 -11.04 -27.44
C ALA A 31 14.68 -11.36 -26.73
N THR A 32 14.26 -12.62 -26.76
CA THR A 32 13.01 -13.07 -26.13
C THR A 32 13.09 -12.79 -24.63
N VAL A 33 12.13 -12.06 -24.10
CA VAL A 33 12.01 -11.78 -22.66
C VAL A 33 11.79 -13.10 -21.91
N THR A 34 12.60 -13.38 -20.89
CA THR A 34 12.56 -14.62 -20.12
C THR A 34 12.30 -14.36 -18.63
N PHE A 35 11.84 -15.40 -17.93
CA PHE A 35 11.59 -15.29 -16.49
C PHE A 35 12.88 -15.02 -15.72
N THR A 36 13.91 -15.85 -15.92
CA THR A 36 15.15 -15.81 -15.13
C THR A 36 15.88 -14.48 -15.25
N LYS A 37 16.01 -13.98 -16.48
CA LYS A 37 16.78 -12.76 -16.76
C LYS A 37 16.01 -11.47 -16.54
N ASP A 38 14.75 -11.44 -16.97
CA ASP A 38 14.03 -10.18 -17.12
C ASP A 38 12.89 -10.00 -16.11
N VAL A 39 12.19 -11.09 -15.74
CA VAL A 39 10.98 -11.01 -14.90
C VAL A 39 11.30 -11.26 -13.43
N ALA A 40 12.12 -12.26 -13.10
CA ALA A 40 12.46 -12.57 -11.72
C ALA A 40 13.06 -11.37 -10.96
N PRO A 41 13.95 -10.53 -11.55
CA PRO A 41 14.42 -9.33 -10.86
C PRO A 41 13.28 -8.37 -10.48
N ILE A 42 12.28 -8.18 -11.36
CA ILE A 42 11.12 -7.33 -11.10
C ILE A 42 10.26 -7.92 -9.98
N LEU A 43 9.96 -9.23 -10.05
CA LEU A 43 9.17 -9.90 -9.02
C LEU A 43 9.87 -9.86 -7.66
N TYR A 44 11.19 -10.06 -7.64
CA TYR A 44 11.99 -10.04 -6.41
C TYR A 44 12.00 -8.67 -5.74
N GLN A 45 12.04 -7.61 -6.53
CA GLN A 45 12.06 -6.26 -6.01
C GLN A 45 10.68 -5.77 -5.53
N HIS A 46 9.57 -6.20 -6.17
CA HIS A 46 8.27 -5.56 -6.00
C HIS A 46 7.14 -6.48 -5.51
N CYS A 47 7.32 -7.81 -5.54
CA CYS A 47 6.21 -8.73 -5.34
C CYS A 47 6.44 -9.75 -4.21
N VAL A 48 7.66 -10.29 -4.10
CA VAL A 48 7.93 -11.45 -3.24
C VAL A 48 7.93 -11.12 -1.74
N GLU A 49 7.90 -9.85 -1.35
CA GLU A 49 7.68 -9.51 0.05
C GLU A 49 6.34 -10.07 0.56
N CYS A 50 5.31 -9.99 -0.28
CA CYS A 50 3.99 -10.57 -0.01
C CYS A 50 3.81 -11.96 -0.62
N HIS A 51 4.31 -12.17 -1.86
CA HIS A 51 4.14 -13.39 -2.64
C HIS A 51 5.28 -14.39 -2.42
N ARG A 52 5.34 -14.95 -1.22
CA ARG A 52 6.29 -16.01 -0.78
C ARG A 52 5.59 -16.99 0.14
N PRO A 53 6.15 -18.19 0.40
CA PRO A 53 5.48 -19.22 1.22
C PRO A 53 5.05 -18.78 2.62
N THR A 54 5.79 -17.84 3.23
CA THR A 54 5.49 -17.26 4.56
C THR A 54 4.82 -15.89 4.47
N GLY A 55 4.49 -15.43 3.27
CA GLY A 55 3.86 -14.13 3.02
C GLY A 55 2.34 -14.19 3.15
N VAL A 56 1.70 -13.02 3.00
CA VAL A 56 0.24 -12.87 3.10
C VAL A 56 -0.49 -13.26 1.81
N ALA A 57 0.20 -13.27 0.67
CA ALA A 57 -0.41 -13.58 -0.62
C ALA A 57 -0.61 -15.09 -0.82
N PRO A 58 -1.65 -15.51 -1.55
CA PRO A 58 -2.05 -16.92 -1.67
C PRO A 58 -1.10 -17.78 -2.49
N MET A 59 -0.13 -17.18 -3.23
CA MET A 59 0.83 -17.91 -4.06
C MET A 59 2.22 -17.29 -3.96
N SER A 60 3.23 -18.13 -4.10
CA SER A 60 4.63 -17.69 -4.22
C SER A 60 4.95 -17.24 -5.64
N LEU A 61 5.81 -16.24 -5.78
CA LEU A 61 6.40 -15.80 -7.05
C LEU A 61 7.94 -15.90 -7.05
N LEU A 62 8.50 -16.67 -6.12
CA LEU A 62 9.95 -16.85 -5.99
C LEU A 62 10.55 -17.69 -7.10
N GLU A 63 9.85 -18.74 -7.53
CA GLU A 63 10.37 -19.67 -8.51
C GLU A 63 9.52 -19.65 -9.79
N TYR A 64 10.15 -19.98 -10.91
CA TYR A 64 9.45 -20.07 -12.20
C TYR A 64 8.24 -21.01 -12.15
N LYS A 65 8.39 -22.20 -11.52
CA LYS A 65 7.31 -23.19 -11.41
C LYS A 65 6.08 -22.64 -10.68
N ASP A 66 6.31 -21.73 -9.70
CA ASP A 66 5.26 -21.13 -8.90
C ASP A 66 4.61 -19.94 -9.64
N ALA A 67 5.41 -19.11 -10.32
CA ALA A 67 4.93 -17.92 -11.02
C ALA A 67 4.26 -18.25 -12.37
N ARG A 68 4.77 -19.25 -13.11
CA ARG A 68 4.33 -19.58 -14.47
C ARG A 68 2.83 -19.88 -14.59
N PRO A 69 2.19 -20.63 -13.69
CA PRO A 69 0.74 -20.89 -13.72
C PRO A 69 -0.09 -19.60 -13.65
N TRP A 70 0.42 -18.57 -12.97
CA TRP A 70 -0.24 -17.29 -12.74
C TRP A 70 0.12 -16.20 -13.77
N ALA A 71 0.91 -16.51 -14.79
CA ALA A 71 1.47 -15.53 -15.72
C ALA A 71 0.40 -14.57 -16.30
N ARG A 72 -0.75 -15.10 -16.73
CA ARG A 72 -1.85 -14.27 -17.26
C ARG A 72 -2.41 -13.32 -16.21
N SER A 73 -2.68 -13.82 -15.01
CA SER A 73 -3.19 -13.01 -13.90
C SER A 73 -2.16 -11.96 -13.47
N ILE A 74 -0.87 -12.31 -13.44
CA ILE A 74 0.21 -11.35 -13.16
C ILE A 74 0.18 -10.21 -14.18
N LYS A 75 0.14 -10.53 -15.49
CA LYS A 75 0.03 -9.52 -16.55
C LYS A 75 -1.20 -8.63 -16.36
N GLU A 76 -2.37 -9.22 -16.16
CA GLU A 76 -3.62 -8.49 -15.94
C GLU A 76 -3.47 -7.49 -14.79
N LYS A 77 -3.00 -7.97 -13.62
CA LYS A 77 -2.88 -7.17 -12.40
C LYS A 77 -1.83 -6.06 -12.46
N VAL A 78 -0.75 -6.25 -13.19
CA VAL A 78 0.25 -5.19 -13.36
C VAL A 78 -0.14 -4.18 -14.43
N VAL A 79 -0.87 -4.59 -15.48
CA VAL A 79 -1.35 -3.71 -16.55
C VAL A 79 -2.47 -2.81 -16.05
N ASP A 80 -3.43 -3.35 -15.30
CA ASP A 80 -4.52 -2.57 -14.68
C ASP A 80 -4.05 -1.80 -13.42
N ARG A 81 -2.78 -2.00 -13.00
CA ARG A 81 -2.14 -1.38 -11.82
C ARG A 81 -2.82 -1.70 -10.49
N SER A 82 -3.51 -2.83 -10.40
CA SER A 82 -4.04 -3.34 -9.13
C SER A 82 -2.98 -4.02 -8.27
N MET A 83 -1.84 -4.41 -8.88
CA MET A 83 -0.66 -4.94 -8.19
C MET A 83 0.64 -4.33 -8.74
N PRO A 84 1.58 -3.95 -7.85
CA PRO A 84 1.42 -3.79 -6.40
C PRO A 84 0.30 -2.81 -6.06
N PRO A 85 -0.40 -2.97 -4.91
CA PRO A 85 -1.52 -2.09 -4.55
C PRO A 85 -1.03 -0.67 -4.26
N TRP A 86 -1.54 0.28 -5.04
CA TRP A 86 -1.28 1.70 -4.87
C TRP A 86 -2.39 2.51 -5.54
N PHE A 87 -3.08 3.38 -4.76
CA PHE A 87 -4.31 4.01 -5.22
C PHE A 87 -4.25 5.55 -5.22
N ALA A 88 -3.13 6.16 -4.78
CA ALA A 88 -2.97 7.61 -4.87
C ALA A 88 -2.87 8.08 -6.31
N ASP A 89 -3.59 9.16 -6.65
CA ASP A 89 -3.43 9.84 -7.92
C ASP A 89 -2.05 10.48 -8.01
N ARG A 90 -1.34 10.23 -9.10
CA ARG A 90 0.04 10.70 -9.31
C ARG A 90 0.20 12.21 -9.53
N LYS A 91 -0.90 12.93 -9.69
CA LYS A 91 -0.90 14.39 -9.83
C LYS A 91 -0.85 15.11 -8.48
N HIS A 92 -1.12 14.40 -7.40
CA HIS A 92 -1.25 14.96 -6.06
C HIS A 92 -0.32 14.26 -5.07
N GLY A 93 0.71 14.98 -4.61
CA GLY A 93 1.71 14.47 -3.70
C GLY A 93 2.79 13.60 -4.37
N GLU A 94 3.93 13.51 -3.71
CA GLU A 94 4.99 12.54 -3.99
C GLU A 94 5.21 11.70 -2.73
N PHE A 95 5.23 10.39 -2.88
CA PHE A 95 5.27 9.46 -1.76
C PHE A 95 6.55 8.63 -1.76
N SER A 96 7.15 8.44 -0.59
CA SER A 96 8.39 7.66 -0.42
C SER A 96 8.14 6.16 -0.50
N ASN A 97 6.94 5.73 -0.17
CA ASN A 97 6.53 4.33 -0.09
C ASN A 97 5.68 3.86 -1.28
N ASP A 98 5.73 4.56 -2.44
CA ASP A 98 5.05 4.14 -3.67
C ASP A 98 5.71 2.87 -4.25
N PRO A 99 5.06 1.70 -4.21
CA PRO A 99 5.58 0.45 -4.73
C PRO A 99 5.31 0.26 -6.23
N SER A 100 4.69 1.23 -6.89
CA SER A 100 4.21 1.11 -8.27
C SER A 100 5.32 0.74 -9.24
N LEU A 101 5.00 -0.15 -10.16
CA LEU A 101 5.90 -0.53 -11.25
C LEU A 101 6.07 0.61 -12.25
N SER A 102 7.28 0.75 -12.77
CA SER A 102 7.55 1.57 -13.95
C SER A 102 6.83 1.00 -15.17
N SER A 103 6.54 1.86 -16.16
CA SER A 103 5.96 1.39 -17.42
C SER A 103 6.85 0.37 -18.13
N SER A 104 8.18 0.51 -17.99
CA SER A 104 9.15 -0.47 -18.52
C SER A 104 8.98 -1.84 -17.86
N ALA A 105 8.89 -1.91 -16.53
CA ALA A 105 8.69 -3.16 -15.81
C ALA A 105 7.36 -3.84 -16.19
N ILE A 106 6.28 -3.07 -16.30
CA ILE A 106 4.98 -3.58 -16.76
C ILE A 106 5.08 -4.16 -18.18
N ASN A 107 5.71 -3.42 -19.10
CA ASN A 107 5.88 -3.87 -20.48
C ASN A 107 6.75 -5.14 -20.56
N THR A 108 7.78 -5.27 -19.73
CA THR A 108 8.62 -6.49 -19.65
C THR A 108 7.79 -7.70 -19.23
N ILE A 109 6.99 -7.57 -18.16
CA ILE A 109 6.12 -8.66 -17.72
C ILE A 109 5.08 -9.01 -18.78
N ALA A 110 4.46 -8.01 -19.41
CA ALA A 110 3.49 -8.23 -20.47
C ALA A 110 4.09 -8.97 -21.66
N ALA A 111 5.27 -8.52 -22.13
CA ALA A 111 5.99 -9.15 -23.24
C ALA A 111 6.39 -10.60 -22.91
N TRP A 112 6.83 -10.87 -21.69
CA TRP A 112 7.11 -12.24 -21.23
C TRP A 112 5.90 -13.15 -21.36
N VAL A 113 4.73 -12.69 -20.88
CA VAL A 113 3.49 -13.46 -20.95
C VAL A 113 3.05 -13.69 -22.39
N ASP A 114 3.15 -12.66 -23.25
CA ASP A 114 2.78 -12.72 -24.68
C ASP A 114 3.68 -13.65 -25.46
N ALA A 115 4.97 -13.79 -25.06
CA ALA A 115 5.91 -14.75 -25.61
C ALA A 115 5.71 -16.20 -25.12
N GLY A 116 4.62 -16.48 -24.36
CA GLY A 116 4.32 -17.81 -23.81
C GLY A 116 4.97 -18.08 -22.46
N ALA A 117 5.46 -17.04 -21.80
CA ALA A 117 6.10 -17.07 -20.49
C ALA A 117 7.29 -18.06 -20.40
N PRO A 118 8.32 -17.93 -21.25
CA PRO A 118 9.49 -18.83 -21.25
C PRO A 118 10.33 -18.68 -19.99
N LYS A 119 10.97 -19.79 -19.54
CA LYS A 119 11.81 -19.79 -18.32
C LYS A 119 13.10 -18.98 -18.51
N GLY A 120 13.85 -19.26 -19.57
CA GLY A 120 15.22 -18.76 -19.76
C GLY A 120 16.28 -19.69 -19.20
N ASP A 121 17.53 -19.22 -19.16
CA ASP A 121 18.68 -19.96 -18.64
C ASP A 121 18.76 -19.81 -17.11
N ASP A 122 18.97 -20.90 -16.38
CA ASP A 122 19.08 -20.87 -14.93
C ASP A 122 20.29 -20.07 -14.42
N ARG A 123 21.32 -19.90 -15.26
CA ARG A 123 22.50 -19.07 -14.95
C ARG A 123 22.17 -17.56 -14.87
N ASP A 124 21.07 -17.14 -15.49
CA ASP A 124 20.61 -15.75 -15.48
C ASP A 124 19.70 -15.47 -14.25
N MET A 125 19.39 -16.48 -13.44
CA MET A 125 18.51 -16.31 -12.27
C MET A 125 19.21 -15.45 -11.21
N PRO A 126 18.56 -14.36 -10.74
CA PRO A 126 19.13 -13.56 -9.67
C PRO A 126 19.17 -14.37 -8.35
N PRO A 127 20.07 -14.02 -7.43
CA PRO A 127 20.08 -14.62 -6.10
C PRO A 127 18.71 -14.47 -5.42
N THR A 128 18.22 -15.56 -4.83
CA THR A 128 16.96 -15.52 -4.07
C THR A 128 17.05 -14.48 -2.95
N PRO A 129 16.07 -13.58 -2.81
CA PRO A 129 16.05 -12.62 -1.72
C PRO A 129 16.09 -13.30 -0.36
N LYS A 130 16.86 -12.73 0.55
CA LYS A 130 16.87 -13.16 1.95
C LYS A 130 15.76 -12.41 2.69
N PHE A 131 14.88 -13.14 3.32
CA PHE A 131 13.82 -12.59 4.16
C PHE A 131 14.22 -12.66 5.62
N THR A 132 13.80 -11.65 6.39
CA THR A 132 14.04 -11.63 7.82
C THR A 132 13.21 -12.73 8.49
N GLU A 133 13.89 -13.65 9.16
CA GLU A 133 13.22 -14.59 10.05
C GLU A 133 12.95 -13.91 11.40
N GLY A 134 11.77 -14.16 11.98
CA GLY A 134 11.38 -13.54 13.25
C GLY A 134 10.77 -12.15 13.10
N TRP A 135 11.30 -11.15 13.83
CA TRP A 135 10.81 -9.79 13.82
C TRP A 135 11.52 -8.96 12.73
N VAL A 136 10.74 -8.32 11.86
CA VAL A 136 11.27 -7.46 10.78
C VAL A 136 11.98 -6.22 11.34
N ILE A 137 11.51 -5.73 12.49
CA ILE A 137 12.14 -4.61 13.21
C ILE A 137 13.47 -4.96 13.87
N GLY A 138 13.95 -6.21 13.78
CA GLY A 138 15.09 -6.74 14.50
C GLY A 138 14.68 -7.37 15.83
N THR A 139 15.60 -7.47 16.81
CA THR A 139 15.26 -7.99 18.14
C THR A 139 14.50 -6.95 18.95
N PRO A 140 13.21 -7.16 19.28
CA PRO A 140 12.46 -6.22 20.11
C PRO A 140 13.05 -6.12 21.52
N ASP A 141 13.04 -4.90 22.07
CA ASP A 141 13.37 -4.68 23.50
C ASP A 141 12.26 -5.20 24.42
N LEU A 142 11.02 -5.25 23.93
CA LEU A 142 9.87 -5.77 24.63
C LEU A 142 8.92 -6.47 23.67
N VAL A 143 8.45 -7.66 24.06
CA VAL A 143 7.36 -8.36 23.36
C VAL A 143 6.20 -8.54 24.33
N LEU A 144 5.05 -8.06 23.92
CA LEU A 144 3.78 -8.23 24.62
C LEU A 144 2.84 -9.08 23.76
N SER A 145 1.96 -9.85 24.38
CA SER A 145 1.04 -10.74 23.67
C SER A 145 -0.36 -10.66 24.27
N MET A 146 -1.36 -10.97 23.46
CA MET A 146 -2.70 -11.24 23.97
C MET A 146 -2.61 -12.23 25.13
N LYS A 147 -3.41 -11.98 26.17
CA LYS A 147 -3.41 -12.84 27.39
C LYS A 147 -3.79 -14.28 27.06
N GLU A 148 -4.80 -14.44 26.20
CA GLU A 148 -5.35 -15.73 25.79
C GLU A 148 -5.44 -15.84 24.28
N GLU A 149 -5.46 -17.09 23.78
CA GLU A 149 -5.75 -17.34 22.37
C GLU A 149 -7.22 -17.08 22.08
N TYR A 150 -7.50 -16.46 20.92
CA TYR A 150 -8.84 -16.33 20.40
C TYR A 150 -9.12 -17.44 19.38
N SER A 151 -10.25 -18.13 19.54
CA SER A 151 -10.70 -19.16 18.59
C SER A 151 -11.48 -18.51 17.44
N VAL A 152 -10.86 -18.51 16.26
CA VAL A 152 -11.47 -17.99 15.03
C VAL A 152 -12.31 -19.08 14.39
N PRO A 153 -13.63 -18.86 14.11
CA PRO A 153 -14.48 -19.86 13.49
C PRO A 153 -14.04 -20.16 12.04
N ALA A 154 -14.47 -21.30 11.52
CA ALA A 154 -14.20 -21.72 10.14
C ALA A 154 -14.84 -20.77 9.11
N ASP A 155 -16.04 -20.31 9.38
CA ASP A 155 -16.87 -19.48 8.50
C ASP A 155 -17.66 -18.41 9.26
N GLY A 156 -18.35 -17.54 8.51
CA GLY A 156 -19.13 -16.45 9.06
C GLY A 156 -18.34 -15.15 9.21
N VAL A 157 -19.01 -14.13 9.72
CA VAL A 157 -18.42 -12.80 9.97
C VAL A 157 -18.02 -12.68 11.42
N VAL A 158 -16.75 -12.37 11.67
CA VAL A 158 -16.25 -12.08 13.02
C VAL A 158 -16.32 -10.57 13.24
N PRO A 159 -17.05 -10.09 14.27
CA PRO A 159 -17.05 -8.68 14.64
C PRO A 159 -15.65 -8.19 15.03
N TYR A 160 -15.40 -6.89 15.03
CA TYR A 160 -14.17 -6.35 15.57
C TYR A 160 -14.06 -6.65 17.06
N LEU A 161 -12.91 -7.15 17.45
CA LEU A 161 -12.61 -7.52 18.84
C LEU A 161 -11.50 -6.63 19.39
N TYR A 162 -11.56 -6.39 20.69
CA TYR A 162 -10.61 -5.53 21.37
C TYR A 162 -9.91 -6.32 22.47
N PHE A 163 -8.57 -6.34 22.43
CA PHE A 163 -7.72 -7.03 23.41
C PHE A 163 -6.81 -6.02 24.08
N THR A 164 -7.03 -5.80 25.38
CA THR A 164 -6.19 -4.92 26.20
C THR A 164 -4.96 -5.67 26.70
N ILE A 165 -3.79 -5.10 26.45
CA ILE A 165 -2.49 -5.63 26.87
C ILE A 165 -1.82 -4.57 27.73
N PRO A 166 -1.67 -4.80 29.05
CA PRO A 166 -0.95 -3.88 29.93
C PRO A 166 0.53 -3.79 29.52
N THR A 167 1.05 -2.57 29.40
CA THR A 167 2.48 -2.39 29.17
C THR A 167 3.31 -2.55 30.42
N ASN A 168 2.73 -2.30 31.58
CA ASN A 168 3.38 -2.23 32.88
C ASN A 168 4.53 -1.21 32.93
N PHE A 169 4.47 -0.18 32.10
CA PHE A 169 5.48 0.88 32.11
C PHE A 169 5.36 1.74 33.38
N THR A 170 6.43 1.80 34.15
CA THR A 170 6.56 2.68 35.31
C THR A 170 7.14 4.04 34.99
N GLU A 171 7.67 4.21 33.78
CA GLU A 171 8.20 5.46 33.23
C GLU A 171 7.82 5.63 31.75
N ASP A 172 7.84 6.86 31.27
CA ASP A 172 7.59 7.18 29.87
C ASP A 172 8.61 6.47 28.94
N LYS A 173 8.16 5.84 27.87
CA LYS A 173 9.00 5.18 26.87
C LYS A 173 8.90 5.84 25.50
N TRP A 174 10.04 6.02 24.85
CA TRP A 174 10.11 6.45 23.47
C TRP A 174 10.18 5.22 22.57
N VAL A 175 9.13 4.94 21.82
CA VAL A 175 9.03 3.79 20.91
C VAL A 175 9.45 4.22 19.52
N GLN A 176 10.52 3.60 19.01
CA GLN A 176 11.08 3.86 17.67
C GLN A 176 10.48 2.94 16.61
N ALA A 177 10.24 1.69 16.95
CA ALA A 177 9.62 0.75 16.03
C ALA A 177 8.60 -0.15 16.74
N VAL A 178 7.57 -0.52 15.98
CA VAL A 178 6.48 -1.39 16.41
C VAL A 178 6.25 -2.42 15.32
N GLU A 179 6.17 -3.69 15.70
CA GLU A 179 5.70 -4.74 14.80
C GLU A 179 4.61 -5.54 15.50
N ILE A 180 3.50 -5.76 14.79
CA ILE A 180 2.42 -6.62 15.25
C ILE A 180 2.51 -7.93 14.48
N LYS A 181 2.63 -9.02 15.22
CA LYS A 181 2.82 -10.36 14.68
C LYS A 181 1.64 -11.24 15.06
N PRO A 182 0.69 -11.49 14.14
CA PRO A 182 -0.37 -12.47 14.36
C PRO A 182 0.17 -13.85 14.66
N GLY A 183 -0.53 -14.61 15.48
CA GLY A 183 -0.30 -16.04 15.68
C GLY A 183 -0.65 -16.84 14.44
N ASP A 184 -1.78 -16.51 13.80
CA ASP A 184 -2.17 -17.03 12.48
C ASP A 184 -2.45 -15.88 11.51
N ARG A 185 -1.49 -15.61 10.61
CA ARG A 185 -1.58 -14.53 9.64
C ARG A 185 -2.70 -14.71 8.61
N ARG A 186 -3.17 -15.93 8.39
CA ARG A 186 -4.21 -16.23 7.40
C ARG A 186 -5.56 -15.63 7.79
N VAL A 187 -5.82 -15.52 9.09
CA VAL A 187 -7.12 -15.08 9.63
C VAL A 187 -7.10 -13.65 10.17
N VAL A 188 -5.95 -13.03 10.37
CA VAL A 188 -5.86 -11.64 10.82
C VAL A 188 -5.73 -10.72 9.61
N HIS A 189 -6.82 -10.03 9.27
CA HIS A 189 -6.85 -9.09 8.14
C HIS A 189 -6.07 -7.82 8.47
N HIS A 190 -6.48 -7.10 9.51
CA HIS A 190 -5.73 -5.96 10.02
C HIS A 190 -5.84 -5.85 11.56
N VAL A 191 -4.90 -5.11 12.13
CA VAL A 191 -4.91 -4.77 13.56
C VAL A 191 -4.58 -3.29 13.71
N ILE A 192 -5.32 -2.60 14.57
CA ILE A 192 -4.97 -1.25 14.99
C ILE A 192 -4.58 -1.30 16.46
N ALA A 193 -3.38 -0.76 16.79
CA ALA A 193 -2.89 -0.68 18.16
C ALA A 193 -3.13 0.73 18.72
N PHE A 194 -4.10 0.86 19.59
CA PHE A 194 -4.39 2.09 20.34
C PHE A 194 -3.62 2.14 21.65
N LEU A 195 -3.37 3.36 22.13
CA LEU A 195 -2.91 3.64 23.47
C LEU A 195 -4.07 4.09 24.32
N GLU A 196 -4.22 3.50 25.51
CA GLU A 196 -5.31 3.74 26.44
C GLU A 196 -4.75 4.03 27.83
N ASP A 197 -5.29 5.03 28.52
CA ASP A 197 -4.94 5.33 29.89
C ASP A 197 -5.63 4.35 30.88
N ASP A 198 -5.38 4.54 32.17
CA ASP A 198 -5.97 3.76 33.26
C ASP A 198 -7.48 4.01 33.45
N HIS A 199 -8.02 5.06 32.82
CA HIS A 199 -9.45 5.38 32.78
C HIS A 199 -10.14 4.88 31.51
N HIS A 200 -9.48 4.06 30.70
CA HIS A 200 -9.97 3.56 29.41
C HIS A 200 -10.18 4.63 28.34
N ASN A 201 -9.54 5.80 28.48
CA ASN A 201 -9.59 6.80 27.41
C ASN A 201 -8.53 6.50 26.35
N ARG A 202 -8.91 6.57 25.09
CA ARG A 202 -7.94 6.50 23.98
C ARG A 202 -7.11 7.78 23.93
N ILE A 203 -5.82 7.67 24.21
CA ILE A 203 -4.87 8.79 24.29
C ILE A 203 -3.93 8.88 23.10
N GLY A 204 -4.02 7.93 22.16
CA GLY A 204 -3.17 7.89 20.99
C GLY A 204 -3.17 6.53 20.29
N GLY A 205 -2.20 6.32 19.42
CA GLY A 205 -2.01 5.05 18.73
C GLY A 205 -0.56 4.78 18.40
N LEU A 206 -0.21 3.51 18.38
CA LEU A 206 1.09 3.02 17.89
C LEU A 206 1.07 2.76 16.38
N GLY A 207 -0.10 2.83 15.76
CA GLY A 207 -0.38 2.49 14.37
C GLY A 207 -1.02 1.12 14.24
N GLY A 208 -0.93 0.51 13.05
CA GLY A 208 -1.57 -0.76 12.79
C GLY A 208 -0.84 -1.55 11.73
N ILE A 209 -1.29 -2.77 11.54
CA ILE A 209 -0.90 -3.63 10.42
C ILE A 209 -2.06 -3.80 9.46
N THR A 210 -1.72 -3.91 8.20
CA THR A 210 -2.62 -4.21 7.08
C THR A 210 -2.00 -5.35 6.26
N PRO A 211 -2.66 -5.91 5.26
CA PRO A 211 -2.06 -6.98 4.46
C PRO A 211 -0.67 -6.70 3.90
N ASN A 212 -0.35 -5.44 3.60
CA ASN A 212 0.94 -5.04 3.04
C ASN A 212 1.92 -4.39 4.04
N LYS A 213 1.54 -4.24 5.32
CA LYS A 213 2.37 -3.57 6.33
C LYS A 213 2.26 -4.30 7.66
N THR A 214 3.36 -4.88 8.13
CA THR A 214 3.42 -5.58 9.42
C THR A 214 4.17 -4.80 10.50
N ALA A 215 4.98 -3.83 10.10
CA ALA A 215 5.81 -3.05 11.00
C ALA A 215 5.68 -1.54 10.73
N ILE A 216 5.87 -0.76 11.76
CA ILE A 216 5.94 0.69 11.73
C ILE A 216 7.30 1.08 12.29
N ILE A 217 8.18 1.55 11.42
CA ILE A 217 9.53 1.98 11.79
C ILE A 217 9.56 3.50 11.64
N SER A 218 9.76 4.19 12.75
CA SER A 218 9.90 5.64 12.73
C SER A 218 11.19 6.05 12.01
N PRO A 219 11.20 7.18 11.30
CA PRO A 219 12.42 7.70 10.69
C PRO A 219 13.58 7.80 11.68
N PRO A 220 14.85 7.71 11.23
CA PRO A 220 16.00 7.81 12.11
C PRO A 220 15.96 9.05 13.01
N GLY A 221 16.25 8.86 14.31
CA GLY A 221 16.22 9.95 15.31
C GLY A 221 14.82 10.38 15.74
N SER A 222 13.77 9.66 15.32
CA SER A 222 12.39 9.94 15.71
C SER A 222 11.78 8.79 16.51
N ALA A 223 10.77 9.10 17.33
CA ALA A 223 10.03 8.13 18.11
C ALA A 223 8.65 8.65 18.50
N ARG A 224 7.79 7.75 18.96
CA ARG A 224 6.49 8.03 19.57
C ARG A 224 6.59 7.90 21.09
N LEU A 225 5.97 8.81 21.80
CA LEU A 225 5.92 8.74 23.27
C LEU A 225 4.79 7.81 23.71
N VAL A 226 5.11 6.84 24.56
CA VAL A 226 4.17 6.03 25.30
C VAL A 226 4.35 6.37 26.79
N LYS A 227 3.30 6.87 27.40
CA LYS A 227 3.32 7.30 28.81
C LYS A 227 3.36 6.11 29.78
N ALA A 228 3.91 6.33 30.94
CA ALA A 228 3.78 5.40 32.07
C ALA A 228 2.30 5.08 32.34
N GLY A 229 1.99 3.84 32.74
CA GLY A 229 0.63 3.37 33.03
C GLY A 229 -0.25 3.13 31.78
N THR A 230 0.27 3.37 30.56
CA THR A 230 -0.51 3.16 29.34
C THR A 230 -0.72 1.68 29.03
N ASN A 231 -1.92 1.31 28.59
CA ASN A 231 -2.24 0.02 28.00
C ASN A 231 -2.18 0.10 26.47
N ILE A 232 -1.87 -1.01 25.82
CA ILE A 232 -2.05 -1.18 24.39
C ILE A 232 -3.36 -1.94 24.16
N VAL A 233 -4.25 -1.39 23.34
CA VAL A 233 -5.49 -2.05 22.93
C VAL A 233 -5.37 -2.43 21.47
N LEU A 234 -5.39 -3.72 21.19
CA LEU A 234 -5.43 -4.24 19.82
C LEU A 234 -6.88 -4.36 19.37
N GLN A 235 -7.28 -3.56 18.37
CA GLN A 235 -8.52 -3.78 17.63
C GLN A 235 -8.20 -4.77 16.50
N MET A 236 -8.81 -5.94 16.58
CA MET A 236 -8.56 -7.06 15.67
C MET A 236 -9.69 -7.18 14.67
N HIS A 237 -9.34 -7.25 13.38
CA HIS A 237 -10.24 -7.66 12.32
C HIS A 237 -9.85 -9.06 11.82
N TYR A 238 -10.68 -10.04 12.14
CA TYR A 238 -10.50 -11.42 11.67
C TYR A 238 -11.33 -11.70 10.43
N THR A 239 -10.75 -12.50 9.53
CA THR A 239 -11.45 -13.09 8.37
C THR A 239 -11.37 -14.60 8.47
N THR A 240 -12.48 -15.29 8.16
CA THR A 240 -12.54 -16.74 8.18
C THR A 240 -11.92 -17.33 6.91
N VAL A 241 -11.35 -18.53 7.01
CA VAL A 241 -10.60 -19.17 5.92
C VAL A 241 -11.10 -20.60 5.59
N GLY A 242 -12.31 -20.93 6.01
CA GLY A 242 -12.91 -22.28 5.80
C GLY A 242 -12.43 -23.34 6.80
N GLU A 243 -11.58 -22.95 7.75
CA GLU A 243 -11.01 -23.82 8.78
C GLU A 243 -11.01 -23.09 10.12
N ALA A 244 -11.50 -23.73 11.17
CA ALA A 244 -11.41 -23.18 12.52
C ALA A 244 -9.95 -23.17 13.00
N THR A 245 -9.47 -22.03 13.49
CA THR A 245 -8.09 -21.88 13.96
C THR A 245 -8.03 -21.02 15.21
N LYS A 246 -6.81 -20.79 15.71
CA LYS A 246 -6.56 -19.94 16.89
C LYS A 246 -5.55 -18.87 16.55
N ASP A 247 -5.75 -17.70 17.10
CA ASP A 247 -4.80 -16.61 17.03
C ASP A 247 -4.40 -16.13 18.43
N ARG A 248 -3.11 -15.85 18.60
CA ARG A 248 -2.54 -15.13 19.73
C ARG A 248 -1.55 -14.13 19.21
N THR A 249 -2.08 -12.96 18.87
CA THR A 249 -1.29 -11.86 18.32
C THR A 249 -0.33 -11.29 19.37
N SER A 250 0.90 -11.00 18.94
CA SER A 250 1.96 -10.36 19.72
C SER A 250 2.33 -9.01 19.13
N ILE A 251 2.84 -8.12 19.97
CA ILE A 251 3.39 -6.82 19.57
C ILE A 251 4.82 -6.69 20.09
N GLY A 252 5.77 -6.42 19.19
CA GLY A 252 7.17 -6.15 19.50
C GLY A 252 7.44 -4.66 19.45
N LEU A 253 8.18 -4.16 20.43
CA LEU A 253 8.55 -2.75 20.55
C LEU A 253 10.07 -2.63 20.58
N ILE A 254 10.59 -1.65 19.81
CA ILE A 254 11.98 -1.18 19.94
C ILE A 254 11.94 0.22 20.53
N PHE A 255 12.69 0.45 21.60
CA PHE A 255 12.82 1.76 22.24
C PHE A 255 13.92 2.57 21.61
N ALA A 256 13.73 3.87 21.54
CA ALA A 256 14.79 4.78 21.15
C ALA A 256 15.91 4.76 22.21
N LYS A 257 17.16 4.56 21.77
CA LYS A 257 18.33 4.51 22.65
C LYS A 257 18.70 5.87 23.23
N GLU A 258 18.29 6.92 22.52
CA GLU A 258 18.53 8.32 22.91
C GLU A 258 17.21 9.08 22.85
N ARG A 259 17.16 10.24 23.52
CA ARG A 259 16.02 11.13 23.42
C ARG A 259 15.81 11.53 21.95
N PRO A 260 14.61 11.32 21.37
CA PRO A 260 14.40 11.63 19.97
C PRO A 260 14.57 13.12 19.70
N LYS A 261 15.17 13.44 18.55
CA LYS A 261 15.27 14.81 18.04
C LYS A 261 14.03 15.21 17.23
N VAL A 262 13.22 14.23 16.91
CA VAL A 262 12.01 14.35 16.09
C VAL A 262 10.89 13.56 16.76
N ILE A 263 9.73 14.16 16.93
CA ILE A 263 8.55 13.51 17.51
C ILE A 263 7.51 13.30 16.42
N LEU A 264 7.01 12.06 16.30
CA LEU A 264 5.85 11.74 15.48
C LEU A 264 4.58 11.83 16.33
N ARG A 265 3.57 12.51 15.79
CA ARG A 265 2.25 12.63 16.41
C ARG A 265 1.18 12.22 15.42
N GLY A 266 0.35 11.26 15.79
CA GLY A 266 -0.86 10.91 15.06
C GLY A 266 -1.97 11.91 15.33
N GLY A 267 -2.79 12.16 14.31
CA GLY A 267 -4.00 12.93 14.40
C GLY A 267 -5.04 12.44 13.40
N ASN A 268 -6.23 13.01 13.44
CA ASN A 268 -7.27 12.68 12.49
C ASN A 268 -8.18 13.87 12.20
N ALA A 269 -8.83 13.81 11.04
CA ALA A 269 -10.04 14.54 10.71
C ALA A 269 -11.15 13.49 10.54
N LEU A 270 -12.12 13.44 11.43
CA LEU A 270 -13.19 12.46 11.40
C LEU A 270 -14.57 13.12 11.41
N ASN A 271 -15.53 12.43 10.82
CA ASN A 271 -16.95 12.75 10.96
C ASN A 271 -17.70 11.49 11.36
N ALA A 272 -18.28 11.51 12.55
CA ALA A 272 -19.12 10.44 13.08
C ALA A 272 -20.63 10.74 12.99
N ARG A 273 -21.02 11.81 12.29
CA ARG A 273 -22.41 12.30 12.22
C ARG A 273 -22.90 12.37 10.79
N PHE A 274 -23.02 11.21 10.15
CA PHE A 274 -23.56 11.09 8.81
C PHE A 274 -24.55 9.95 8.73
N VAL A 275 -25.38 9.99 7.69
CA VAL A 275 -26.27 8.90 7.29
C VAL A 275 -26.15 8.79 5.78
N ILE A 276 -25.63 7.68 5.29
CA ILE A 276 -25.54 7.36 3.89
C ILE A 276 -26.90 6.76 3.48
N PRO A 277 -27.69 7.40 2.60
CA PRO A 277 -28.99 6.91 2.22
C PRO A 277 -28.89 5.55 1.50
N ALA A 278 -29.92 4.73 1.65
CA ALA A 278 -30.11 3.50 0.88
C ALA A 278 -30.03 3.82 -0.61
N GLY A 279 -29.27 3.02 -1.36
CA GLY A 279 -29.15 3.09 -2.82
C GLY A 279 -28.34 4.28 -3.37
N ASP A 280 -27.83 5.18 -2.55
CA ASP A 280 -27.03 6.34 -3.01
C ASP A 280 -25.66 5.87 -3.56
N PRO A 281 -25.36 6.09 -4.85
CA PRO A 281 -24.11 5.63 -5.46
C PRO A 281 -22.91 6.58 -5.25
N ASN A 282 -23.11 7.76 -4.61
CA ASN A 282 -22.06 8.77 -4.50
C ASN A 282 -22.26 9.75 -3.35
N TYR A 283 -22.61 9.27 -2.16
CA TYR A 283 -22.84 10.12 -1.00
C TYR A 283 -21.54 10.74 -0.49
N GLU A 284 -21.53 12.08 -0.38
CA GLU A 284 -20.37 12.83 0.10
C GLU A 284 -20.41 13.02 1.61
N VAL A 285 -19.27 12.76 2.28
CA VAL A 285 -19.05 13.08 3.70
C VAL A 285 -17.79 13.92 3.85
N ARG A 286 -17.84 14.97 4.63
CA ARG A 286 -16.71 15.87 4.90
C ARG A 286 -16.31 15.85 6.36
N SER A 287 -15.02 16.02 6.59
CA SER A 287 -14.44 16.29 7.90
C SER A 287 -13.31 17.29 7.81
N THR A 288 -12.98 17.91 8.91
CA THR A 288 -11.89 18.89 8.96
C THR A 288 -11.19 18.86 10.30
N THR A 289 -9.91 19.17 10.29
CA THR A 289 -9.13 19.46 11.50
C THR A 289 -8.24 20.68 11.25
N THR A 290 -7.88 21.39 12.33
CA THR A 290 -7.00 22.58 12.23
C THR A 290 -5.77 22.37 13.08
N PHE A 291 -4.59 22.59 12.48
CA PHE A 291 -3.32 22.50 13.19
C PHE A 291 -3.19 23.64 14.19
N LYS A 292 -3.03 23.30 15.47
CA LYS A 292 -2.94 24.27 16.58
C LYS A 292 -1.54 24.86 16.76
N GLU A 293 -0.54 24.27 16.13
CA GLU A 293 0.86 24.65 16.13
C GLU A 293 1.49 24.37 14.76
N ASP A 294 2.66 24.96 14.49
CA ASP A 294 3.44 24.64 13.30
C ASP A 294 3.86 23.18 13.34
N ALA A 295 3.67 22.48 12.23
CA ALA A 295 4.02 21.07 12.10
C ALA A 295 4.47 20.74 10.67
N TYR A 296 4.93 19.53 10.48
CA TYR A 296 5.22 18.97 9.17
C TYR A 296 4.36 17.74 8.97
N LEU A 297 3.43 17.78 8.03
CA LEU A 297 2.62 16.62 7.64
C LEU A 297 3.55 15.58 6.99
N TYR A 298 3.55 14.38 7.55
CA TYR A 298 4.44 13.28 7.14
C TYR A 298 3.71 12.19 6.36
N SER A 299 2.60 11.70 6.87
CA SER A 299 1.79 10.67 6.21
C SER A 299 0.30 10.87 6.40
N MET A 300 -0.47 10.24 5.51
CA MET A 300 -1.94 10.24 5.52
C MET A 300 -2.43 8.83 5.23
N MET A 301 -3.50 8.42 5.93
CA MET A 301 -4.17 7.13 5.73
C MET A 301 -5.68 7.34 5.74
N PRO A 302 -6.33 7.37 4.57
CA PRO A 302 -7.78 7.39 4.49
C PRO A 302 -8.38 6.10 5.04
N HIS A 303 -9.43 6.22 5.85
CA HIS A 303 -10.14 5.08 6.40
C HIS A 303 -11.63 5.22 6.20
N MET A 304 -12.18 4.25 5.51
CA MET A 304 -13.59 3.97 5.27
C MET A 304 -13.79 2.46 5.33
N HIS A 305 -15.03 1.98 5.35
CA HIS A 305 -15.31 0.57 5.20
C HIS A 305 -15.64 0.18 3.75
N VAL A 306 -16.46 -0.83 3.56
CA VAL A 306 -16.70 -1.50 2.25
C VAL A 306 -17.44 -0.64 1.23
N ARG A 307 -18.08 0.47 1.65
CA ARG A 307 -18.76 1.41 0.73
C ARG A 307 -17.88 2.58 0.32
N GLY A 308 -16.68 2.70 0.89
CA GLY A 308 -15.72 3.74 0.52
C GLY A 308 -15.39 3.70 -0.97
N LYS A 309 -15.50 4.85 -1.66
CA LYS A 309 -15.30 5.01 -3.08
C LYS A 309 -14.05 5.79 -3.42
N ASP A 310 -13.89 6.97 -2.85
CA ASP A 310 -12.72 7.82 -3.01
C ASP A 310 -12.49 8.69 -1.76
N PHE A 311 -11.27 9.23 -1.65
CA PHE A 311 -10.91 10.08 -0.51
C PHE A 311 -9.91 11.16 -0.93
N THR A 312 -10.15 12.40 -0.51
CA THR A 312 -9.28 13.54 -0.79
C THR A 312 -8.87 14.25 0.49
N TYR A 313 -7.58 14.59 0.60
CA TYR A 313 -7.06 15.50 1.61
C TYR A 313 -6.62 16.80 0.95
N THR A 314 -7.09 17.92 1.48
CA THR A 314 -6.73 19.27 1.03
C THR A 314 -6.18 20.08 2.20
N ALA A 315 -4.96 20.58 2.06
CA ALA A 315 -4.41 21.56 2.98
C ALA A 315 -4.88 22.95 2.58
N ILE A 316 -5.48 23.70 3.50
CA ILE A 316 -5.93 25.08 3.31
C ILE A 316 -5.16 25.95 4.31
N TYR A 317 -4.30 26.78 3.76
CA TYR A 317 -3.37 27.61 4.54
C TYR A 317 -4.02 28.87 5.09
N PRO A 318 -3.47 29.48 6.15
CA PRO A 318 -4.01 30.72 6.72
C PRO A 318 -4.04 31.91 5.75
N ASP A 319 -3.18 31.89 4.73
CA ASP A 319 -3.11 32.91 3.68
C ASP A 319 -4.14 32.72 2.54
N GLY A 320 -4.99 31.70 2.66
CA GLY A 320 -6.03 31.36 1.67
C GLY A 320 -5.58 30.43 0.54
N ARG A 321 -4.30 30.12 0.41
CA ARG A 321 -3.84 29.09 -0.53
C ARG A 321 -4.39 27.73 -0.14
N SER A 322 -4.60 26.87 -1.13
CA SER A 322 -4.99 25.49 -0.90
C SER A 322 -4.29 24.56 -1.87
N GLU A 323 -3.98 23.34 -1.43
CA GLU A 323 -3.45 22.29 -2.28
C GLU A 323 -4.02 20.91 -1.89
N VAL A 324 -4.32 20.08 -2.89
CA VAL A 324 -4.65 18.68 -2.68
C VAL A 324 -3.34 17.94 -2.37
N VAL A 325 -3.22 17.41 -1.15
CA VAL A 325 -2.01 16.74 -0.67
C VAL A 325 -2.06 15.22 -0.87
N LEU A 326 -3.27 14.68 -0.98
CA LEU A 326 -3.52 13.28 -1.35
C LEU A 326 -4.90 13.16 -1.97
N TYR A 327 -5.00 12.45 -3.10
CA TYR A 327 -6.26 12.00 -3.67
C TYR A 327 -6.19 10.51 -3.98
N VAL A 328 -7.17 9.76 -3.47
CA VAL A 328 -7.33 8.32 -3.67
C VAL A 328 -8.63 8.10 -4.45
N PRO A 329 -8.59 8.07 -5.81
CA PRO A 329 -9.79 8.01 -6.65
C PRO A 329 -10.51 6.66 -6.64
N LYS A 330 -9.84 5.61 -6.16
CA LYS A 330 -10.39 4.25 -6.07
C LYS A 330 -9.96 3.66 -4.73
N TYR A 331 -10.68 4.04 -3.68
CA TYR A 331 -10.43 3.46 -2.37
C TYR A 331 -10.69 1.96 -2.37
N ASN A 332 -9.87 1.22 -1.64
CA ASN A 332 -10.04 -0.22 -1.46
C ASN A 332 -9.87 -0.57 0.02
N PHE A 333 -10.96 -1.05 0.63
CA PHE A 333 -11.01 -1.42 2.05
C PHE A 333 -10.00 -2.50 2.43
N ASP A 334 -9.70 -3.43 1.52
CA ASP A 334 -8.79 -4.56 1.80
C ASP A 334 -7.34 -4.09 2.02
N TRP A 335 -6.97 -2.90 1.53
CA TRP A 335 -5.57 -2.45 1.56
C TRP A 335 -5.30 -1.38 2.61
N GLN A 336 -6.16 -0.40 2.80
CA GLN A 336 -6.05 0.68 3.80
C GLN A 336 -4.62 1.24 3.90
N LEU A 337 -4.12 1.78 2.78
CA LEU A 337 -2.73 2.18 2.63
C LEU A 337 -2.41 3.45 3.40
N ASP A 338 -1.21 3.48 4.01
CA ASP A 338 -0.57 4.69 4.50
C ASP A 338 0.26 5.32 3.38
N TYR A 339 0.13 6.63 3.18
CA TYR A 339 0.80 7.39 2.13
C TYR A 339 1.81 8.33 2.75
N GLU A 340 3.09 7.95 2.73
CA GLU A 340 4.20 8.70 3.33
C GLU A 340 4.76 9.70 2.35
N LEU A 341 4.67 11.00 2.66
CA LEU A 341 5.20 12.05 1.81
C LEU A 341 6.73 11.93 1.67
N LYS A 342 7.23 11.99 0.45
CA LYS A 342 8.66 11.95 0.15
C LYS A 342 9.42 13.08 0.83
N LYS A 343 8.77 14.24 0.97
CA LYS A 343 9.23 15.39 1.74
C LYS A 343 8.08 15.82 2.65
N PRO A 344 8.27 15.85 3.97
CA PRO A 344 7.25 16.35 4.88
C PRO A 344 6.81 17.75 4.49
N LEU A 345 5.48 17.98 4.48
CA LEU A 345 4.88 19.25 4.09
C LEU A 345 4.74 20.16 5.31
N PHE A 346 5.34 21.35 5.25
CA PHE A 346 5.16 22.35 6.31
C PHE A 346 3.72 22.85 6.32
N VAL A 347 3.08 22.72 7.48
CA VAL A 347 1.73 23.21 7.79
C VAL A 347 1.81 24.17 8.96
N PRO A 348 1.75 25.50 8.71
CA PRO A 348 1.78 26.49 9.77
C PRO A 348 0.55 26.40 10.66
N LYS A 349 0.64 26.88 11.88
CA LYS A 349 -0.49 27.04 12.78
C LYS A 349 -1.65 27.73 12.07
N GLY A 350 -2.85 27.17 12.24
CA GLY A 350 -4.06 27.67 11.58
C GLY A 350 -4.34 27.00 10.21
N THR A 351 -3.41 26.22 9.67
CA THR A 351 -3.70 25.41 8.48
C THR A 351 -4.83 24.43 8.80
N ARG A 352 -5.82 24.37 7.90
CA ARG A 352 -6.93 23.43 7.97
C ARG A 352 -6.66 22.26 7.03
N LEU A 353 -6.83 21.04 7.49
CA LEU A 353 -6.81 19.83 6.68
C LEU A 353 -8.24 19.39 6.45
N ASP A 354 -8.76 19.64 5.26
CA ASP A 354 -10.10 19.23 4.85
C ASP A 354 -10.02 17.86 4.18
N CYS A 355 -10.91 16.97 4.62
CA CYS A 355 -11.06 15.63 4.09
C CYS A 355 -12.44 15.48 3.46
N VAL A 356 -12.49 14.96 2.24
CA VAL A 356 -13.72 14.65 1.51
C VAL A 356 -13.70 13.19 1.13
N ALA A 357 -14.75 12.47 1.46
CA ALA A 357 -14.93 11.06 1.13
C ALA A 357 -16.25 10.88 0.38
N HIS A 358 -16.28 9.98 -0.59
CA HIS A 358 -17.52 9.52 -1.22
C HIS A 358 -17.75 8.06 -0.91
N PHE A 359 -19.03 7.69 -0.79
CA PHE A 359 -19.49 6.35 -0.47
C PHE A 359 -20.47 5.88 -1.54
N ASP A 360 -20.40 4.61 -1.91
CA ASP A 360 -21.33 3.94 -2.81
C ASP A 360 -22.15 2.89 -2.03
N ASN A 361 -23.36 3.29 -1.63
CA ASN A 361 -24.35 2.43 -0.98
C ASN A 361 -25.36 1.82 -1.97
N SER A 362 -25.03 1.78 -3.25
CA SER A 362 -25.91 1.23 -4.30
C SER A 362 -25.71 -0.27 -4.52
N THR A 363 -26.60 -0.85 -5.34
CA THR A 363 -26.47 -2.22 -5.84
C THR A 363 -25.29 -2.38 -6.81
N GLY A 364 -24.69 -1.29 -7.32
CA GLY A 364 -23.50 -1.32 -8.17
C GLY A 364 -22.21 -1.66 -7.39
N ASN A 365 -22.20 -1.43 -6.10
CA ASN A 365 -21.08 -1.81 -5.24
C ASN A 365 -21.21 -3.28 -4.79
N ARG A 366 -20.41 -4.15 -5.39
CA ARG A 366 -20.41 -5.61 -5.09
C ARG A 366 -20.02 -5.96 -3.65
N PHE A 367 -19.38 -5.03 -2.93
CA PHE A 367 -18.96 -5.24 -1.53
C PHE A 367 -20.01 -4.73 -0.53
N ASN A 368 -21.05 -4.05 -1.00
CA ASN A 368 -22.12 -3.55 -0.14
C ASN A 368 -22.99 -4.69 0.36
N PRO A 369 -23.04 -4.97 1.67
CA PRO A 369 -23.78 -6.10 2.20
C PRO A 369 -25.31 -5.90 2.15
N ASP A 370 -25.80 -4.65 2.16
CA ASP A 370 -27.23 -4.35 2.12
C ASP A 370 -27.48 -2.94 1.54
N PRO A 371 -27.70 -2.81 0.23
CA PRO A 371 -27.95 -1.53 -0.42
C PRO A 371 -29.36 -0.96 -0.14
N ALA A 372 -30.25 -1.72 0.49
CA ALA A 372 -31.60 -1.27 0.82
C ALA A 372 -31.70 -0.54 2.18
N LYS A 373 -30.58 -0.45 2.91
CA LYS A 373 -30.54 0.21 4.23
C LYS A 373 -29.73 1.48 4.23
N ASP A 374 -30.17 2.45 5.02
CA ASP A 374 -29.36 3.58 5.43
C ASP A 374 -28.19 3.09 6.29
N VAL A 375 -27.00 3.70 6.11
CA VAL A 375 -25.80 3.34 6.84
C VAL A 375 -25.31 4.52 7.68
N ARG A 376 -24.92 4.24 8.90
CA ARG A 376 -24.43 5.23 9.87
C ARG A 376 -23.01 4.91 10.30
N TRP A 377 -22.42 5.84 11.03
CA TRP A 377 -21.17 5.60 11.73
C TRP A 377 -21.27 4.39 12.66
N GLY A 378 -20.26 3.54 12.59
CA GLY A 378 -20.07 2.40 13.48
C GLY A 378 -18.79 1.67 13.22
N ASP A 379 -18.39 0.83 14.18
CA ASP A 379 -17.08 0.14 14.17
C ASP A 379 -17.06 -1.07 13.22
N GLN A 380 -18.23 -1.62 12.89
CA GLN A 380 -18.28 -2.88 12.15
C GLN A 380 -18.16 -2.67 10.64
N THR A 381 -17.64 -3.67 9.94
CA THR A 381 -17.44 -3.62 8.47
C THR A 381 -18.72 -3.31 7.68
N TRP A 382 -19.90 -3.70 8.18
CA TRP A 382 -21.20 -3.42 7.56
C TRP A 382 -21.78 -2.03 7.91
N GLU A 383 -21.20 -1.34 8.86
CA GLU A 383 -21.39 0.08 9.16
C GLU A 383 -20.38 0.88 8.35
N GLU A 384 -20.22 2.19 8.60
CA GLU A 384 -19.23 2.98 7.91
C GLU A 384 -18.48 3.93 8.84
N MET A 385 -17.23 4.22 8.44
CA MET A 385 -16.40 5.25 9.05
C MET A 385 -15.93 6.25 8.02
N MET A 386 -15.74 7.52 8.44
CA MET A 386 -15.05 8.55 7.67
C MET A 386 -13.94 9.13 8.53
N ILE A 387 -12.71 8.67 8.34
CA ILE A 387 -11.55 9.13 9.11
C ILE A 387 -10.39 9.42 8.17
N GLY A 388 -9.95 10.67 8.16
CA GLY A 388 -8.68 11.06 7.56
C GLY A 388 -7.57 10.99 8.61
N TRP A 389 -6.93 9.84 8.79
CA TRP A 389 -5.75 9.73 9.66
C TRP A 389 -4.58 10.47 9.05
N TYR A 390 -3.75 11.07 9.91
CA TYR A 390 -2.49 11.67 9.49
C TYR A 390 -1.42 11.54 10.58
N THR A 391 -0.18 11.62 10.18
CA THR A 391 0.98 11.74 11.09
C THR A 391 1.70 13.04 10.79
N THR A 392 2.05 13.77 11.84
CA THR A 392 2.92 14.96 11.77
C THR A 392 4.25 14.69 12.42
N ILE A 393 5.24 15.46 11.99
CA ILE A 393 6.58 15.53 12.57
C ILE A 393 6.74 16.87 13.26
N THR A 394 7.26 16.86 14.48
CA THR A 394 7.75 18.03 15.19
C THR A 394 9.26 17.88 15.41
N TYR A 395 10.06 18.79 14.87
CA TYR A 395 11.49 18.82 15.05
C TYR A 395 11.84 19.55 16.36
N LEU A 396 12.41 18.83 17.32
CA LEU A 396 12.92 19.40 18.57
C LEU A 396 14.25 20.11 18.35
N ASP A 397 15.03 19.63 17.38
CA ASP A 397 16.26 20.27 16.93
C ASP A 397 15.96 21.10 15.66
N PRO A 398 16.04 22.44 15.75
CA PRO A 398 15.75 23.32 14.61
C PRO A 398 16.66 23.08 13.39
N THR A 399 17.88 22.54 13.60
CA THR A 399 18.82 22.26 12.50
C THR A 399 18.40 21.11 11.59
N LEU A 400 17.47 20.29 12.06
CA LEU A 400 16.91 19.15 11.29
C LEU A 400 15.67 19.52 10.49
N LYS A 401 15.14 20.75 10.64
CA LYS A 401 13.96 21.19 9.88
C LYS A 401 14.30 21.23 8.39
N PRO A 402 13.41 20.67 7.52
CA PRO A 402 13.57 20.86 6.08
C PRO A 402 13.58 22.36 5.73
N ASP A 403 14.35 22.72 4.72
CA ASP A 403 14.32 24.10 4.20
C ASP A 403 12.93 24.40 3.62
N THR A 404 12.21 25.31 4.26
CA THR A 404 10.87 25.73 3.86
C THR A 404 10.87 26.80 2.76
N ALA A 405 12.04 27.36 2.42
CA ALA A 405 12.18 28.45 1.45
C ALA A 405 11.91 28.01 -0.01
N ALA A 406 11.98 26.74 -0.31
CA ALA A 406 11.83 26.21 -1.68
C ALA A 406 10.38 26.10 -2.20
N ARG A 407 9.37 26.53 -1.43
CA ARG A 407 7.94 26.47 -1.80
C ARG A 407 7.20 27.80 -1.60
N ARG A 408 7.91 28.93 -1.72
CA ARG A 408 7.27 30.24 -1.79
C ARG A 408 7.02 30.68 -3.21
#